data_a6d141ceef93311d9eea086c3bfdcce3
#
_entry.id   a6d141ceef93311d9eea086c3bfdcce3
#
_cell.length_a   1.000
_cell.length_b   1.000
_cell.length_c   1.000
_cell.angle_alpha   90.00
_cell.angle_beta   90.00
_cell.angle_gamma   90.00
#
_symmetry.space_group_name_H-M   'P 1'
#
loop_
_entity.id
_entity.type
_entity.pdbx_description
1 polymer ?
#
loop_
_entity_poly.entity_id
_entity_poly.type
_entity_poly.pdbx_seq_one_letter_code
_entity_poly.pdbx_strand_id
1 'polypeptide(L)'
;MVSSVESVHSEQDKFANIQKSSQDSFQNIDNEEYSLSTDHTDDAKYKKQLDKIYRKLDFRIIPALWCLYFLTSFGSNSYGLTLTMNSEQGHSLIQELKLSSKDTSTASALCYVGYIIFDVPMNLIMTRVSPQSWLARIVITVGLVYTCYHVLSNNKGVIAIRFISGMVGAGTWPGLSYYVSLWYPNERLTRRIGYYFTAAQISAAVAGLVSAGFQKMDGVRGYTGWQWMYLVYGVITMAAGILLLWWLPDRPFKTTKDYSQSTNFFIKFYNKVFTPTHPLSPEEREIHRKDIESRYVLLEWTWKDVVQIITDIRIWPLIIMYFGVVGTGFGLAVFGSTIIAVNNPNLTSIQVSLLYAPIWLFDLGGILLITPFADRYKKLRALMFSLATLIIIIGMFVTTFAHGSWNKYAGLLIAGFGLGPTVPICMSWASEIFQPAYGDVGTAVSAALVSGLGNLGSVTATYALYSGWPEDKARLYRNSNMMLVVMLGTSIIAAAVCHLIKDKTRQKR
;
A
#
# COMPACT_ATOMS: atom_id res chain seq x y z
N MET A 1 78.34 -16.64 -52.85
CA MET A 1 78.39 -16.57 -51.39
C MET A 1 77.71 -15.33 -50.81
N VAL A 2 77.16 -14.41 -51.59
CA VAL A 2 76.47 -13.22 -51.06
C VAL A 2 74.96 -13.40 -50.93
N SER A 3 74.35 -14.33 -51.70
CA SER A 3 72.89 -14.58 -51.67
C SER A 3 72.35 -15.44 -50.47
N SER A 4 73.29 -16.10 -49.79
CA SER A 4 72.90 -16.94 -48.64
C SER A 4 72.84 -16.18 -47.26
N VAL A 5 73.47 -15.02 -47.18
CA VAL A 5 73.50 -14.19 -45.97
C VAL A 5 72.27 -13.27 -45.89
N GLU A 6 71.75 -12.79 -47.01
CA GLU A 6 70.52 -11.98 -47.03
C GLU A 6 69.27 -12.82 -46.70
N SER A 7 69.23 -14.09 -47.07
CA SER A 7 68.06 -14.96 -46.70
C SER A 7 67.99 -15.29 -45.22
N VAL A 8 69.11 -15.40 -44.50
CA VAL A 8 69.18 -15.67 -43.09
C VAL A 8 68.77 -14.47 -42.26
N HIS A 9 69.16 -13.23 -42.70
CA HIS A 9 68.69 -12.00 -42.03
C HIS A 9 67.19 -11.77 -42.20
N SER A 10 66.62 -12.07 -43.38
CA SER A 10 65.19 -11.96 -43.63
C SER A 10 64.34 -12.92 -42.80
N GLU A 11 64.87 -14.11 -42.51
CA GLU A 11 64.18 -15.09 -41.62
C GLU A 11 64.28 -14.67 -40.12
N GLN A 12 65.41 -14.15 -39.68
CA GLN A 12 65.59 -13.68 -38.32
C GLN A 12 64.66 -12.48 -38.03
N ASP A 13 64.52 -11.54 -38.96
CA ASP A 13 63.60 -10.41 -38.83
C ASP A 13 62.14 -10.83 -38.84
N LYS A 14 61.77 -11.88 -39.58
CA LYS A 14 60.44 -12.47 -39.52
C LYS A 14 60.14 -13.15 -38.17
N PHE A 15 61.09 -13.91 -37.62
CA PHE A 15 60.98 -14.50 -36.30
C PHE A 15 60.88 -13.46 -35.17
N ALA A 16 61.67 -12.38 -35.25
CA ALA A 16 61.62 -11.27 -34.29
C ALA A 16 60.27 -10.56 -34.33
N ASN A 17 59.71 -10.33 -35.54
CA ASN A 17 58.37 -9.74 -35.70
C ASN A 17 57.24 -10.64 -35.24
N ILE A 18 57.33 -11.96 -35.42
CA ILE A 18 56.33 -12.92 -34.88
C ILE A 18 56.42 -12.98 -33.36
N GLN A 19 57.56 -12.99 -32.74
CA GLN A 19 57.71 -12.93 -31.29
C GLN A 19 57.20 -11.65 -30.69
N LYS A 20 57.44 -10.51 -31.33
CA LYS A 20 56.92 -9.22 -30.91
C LYS A 20 55.39 -9.14 -31.01
N SER A 21 54.82 -9.62 -32.12
CA SER A 21 53.38 -9.71 -32.33
C SER A 21 52.68 -10.67 -31.31
N SER A 22 53.31 -11.77 -30.93
CA SER A 22 52.79 -12.66 -29.93
C SER A 22 52.92 -12.05 -28.51
N GLN A 23 53.99 -11.34 -28.17
CA GLN A 23 54.09 -10.63 -26.90
C GLN A 23 53.08 -9.48 -26.77
N ASP A 24 52.85 -8.69 -27.83
CA ASP A 24 51.86 -7.66 -27.86
C ASP A 24 50.43 -8.23 -27.74
N SER A 25 50.17 -9.44 -28.32
CA SER A 25 48.89 -10.12 -28.16
C SER A 25 48.67 -10.63 -26.73
N PHE A 26 49.69 -11.17 -26.07
CA PHE A 26 49.62 -11.61 -24.69
C PHE A 26 49.42 -10.41 -23.71
N GLN A 27 50.12 -9.30 -23.93
CA GLN A 27 49.92 -8.09 -23.13
C GLN A 27 48.54 -7.46 -23.33
N ASN A 28 47.95 -7.55 -24.51
CA ASN A 28 46.57 -7.10 -24.74
C ASN A 28 45.54 -8.00 -24.08
N ILE A 29 45.74 -9.33 -24.08
CA ILE A 29 44.86 -10.30 -23.40
C ILE A 29 44.93 -10.06 -21.88
N ASP A 30 46.13 -9.92 -21.30
CA ASP A 30 46.29 -9.66 -19.87
C ASP A 30 45.68 -8.28 -19.48
N ASN A 31 45.78 -7.25 -20.32
CA ASN A 31 45.15 -5.96 -20.08
C ASN A 31 43.62 -5.97 -20.22
N GLU A 32 43.07 -6.75 -21.18
CA GLU A 32 41.62 -6.96 -21.27
C GLU A 32 41.10 -7.78 -20.10
N GLU A 33 41.76 -8.85 -19.69
CA GLU A 33 41.38 -9.67 -18.54
C GLU A 33 41.51 -8.91 -17.22
N TYR A 34 42.52 -8.06 -17.07
CA TYR A 34 42.69 -7.16 -15.93
C TYR A 34 41.64 -6.03 -15.94
N SER A 35 41.28 -5.46 -17.08
CA SER A 35 40.20 -4.46 -17.20
C SER A 35 38.83 -5.06 -16.92
N LEU A 36 38.55 -6.26 -17.40
CA LEU A 36 37.34 -7.03 -17.10
C LEU A 36 37.25 -7.41 -15.61
N SER A 37 38.35 -7.83 -15.00
CA SER A 37 38.38 -8.18 -13.58
C SER A 37 38.26 -6.96 -12.64
N THR A 38 38.82 -5.81 -13.01
CA THR A 38 38.64 -4.53 -12.27
C THR A 38 37.24 -4.00 -12.41
N ASP A 39 36.61 -4.10 -13.57
CA ASP A 39 35.23 -3.68 -13.80
C ASP A 39 34.26 -4.52 -12.96
N HIS A 40 34.43 -5.84 -12.88
CA HIS A 40 33.62 -6.70 -12.02
C HIS A 40 33.81 -6.48 -10.52
N THR A 41 35.02 -6.13 -10.07
CA THR A 41 35.29 -5.81 -8.66
C THR A 41 34.73 -4.44 -8.27
N ASP A 42 34.81 -3.45 -9.16
CA ASP A 42 34.23 -2.13 -8.93
C ASP A 42 32.70 -2.15 -8.98
N ASP A 43 32.11 -2.94 -9.87
CA ASP A 43 30.66 -3.19 -9.91
C ASP A 43 30.16 -3.86 -8.61
N ALA A 44 30.88 -4.87 -8.10
CA ALA A 44 30.51 -5.53 -6.86
C ALA A 44 30.63 -4.60 -5.65
N LYS A 45 31.65 -3.76 -5.61
CA LYS A 45 31.87 -2.75 -4.56
C LYS A 45 30.79 -1.65 -4.62
N TYR A 46 30.48 -1.16 -5.82
CA TYR A 46 29.39 -0.21 -6.05
C TYR A 46 28.03 -0.76 -5.60
N LYS A 47 27.70 -1.99 -5.96
CA LYS A 47 26.48 -2.68 -5.54
C LYS A 47 26.38 -2.83 -4.03
N LYS A 48 27.49 -3.15 -3.36
CA LYS A 48 27.55 -3.25 -1.89
C LYS A 48 27.37 -1.89 -1.22
N GLN A 49 27.92 -0.82 -1.76
CA GLN A 49 27.68 0.54 -1.29
C GLN A 49 26.22 0.95 -1.48
N LEU A 50 25.65 0.66 -2.61
CA LEU A 50 24.26 0.94 -2.94
C LEU A 50 23.29 0.20 -1.98
N ASP A 51 23.56 -1.07 -1.68
CA ASP A 51 22.77 -1.83 -0.72
C ASP A 51 22.85 -1.26 0.69
N LYS A 52 24.02 -0.72 1.10
CA LYS A 52 24.19 -0.03 2.38
C LYS A 52 23.38 1.27 2.43
N ILE A 53 23.34 2.04 1.33
CA ILE A 53 22.54 3.27 1.20
C ILE A 53 21.05 2.94 1.33
N TYR A 54 20.56 1.93 0.58
CA TYR A 54 19.16 1.53 0.65
C TYR A 54 18.77 1.00 2.03
N ARG A 55 19.66 0.30 2.73
CA ARG A 55 19.42 -0.13 4.12
C ARG A 55 19.25 1.07 5.07
N LYS A 56 20.06 2.13 4.93
CA LYS A 56 19.88 3.38 5.71
C LYS A 56 18.52 4.04 5.43
N LEU A 57 18.12 4.09 4.16
CA LEU A 57 16.82 4.61 3.74
C LEU A 57 15.68 3.76 4.31
N ASP A 58 15.79 2.43 4.27
CA ASP A 58 14.81 1.51 4.83
C ASP A 58 14.57 1.78 6.32
N PHE A 59 15.62 1.97 7.11
CA PHE A 59 15.50 2.28 8.55
C PHE A 59 14.86 3.65 8.83
N ARG A 60 14.96 4.60 7.92
CA ARG A 60 14.42 5.95 8.11
C ARG A 60 13.00 6.08 7.57
N ILE A 61 12.76 5.55 6.39
CA ILE A 61 11.51 5.76 5.63
C ILE A 61 10.45 4.73 6.03
N ILE A 62 10.78 3.44 6.02
CA ILE A 62 9.79 2.39 6.19
C ILE A 62 9.08 2.45 7.56
N PRO A 63 9.75 2.64 8.71
CA PRO A 63 9.06 2.77 9.99
C PRO A 63 8.14 3.99 10.06
N ALA A 64 8.51 5.12 9.42
CA ALA A 64 7.68 6.30 9.37
C ALA A 64 6.40 6.06 8.56
N LEU A 65 6.52 5.46 7.37
CA LEU A 65 5.38 5.09 6.54
C LEU A 65 4.51 4.02 7.19
N TRP A 66 5.13 3.07 7.89
CA TRP A 66 4.43 2.04 8.65
C TRP A 66 3.59 2.66 9.77
N CYS A 67 4.17 3.56 10.56
CA CYS A 67 3.46 4.28 11.61
C CYS A 67 2.31 5.13 11.06
N LEU A 68 2.57 5.86 9.97
CA LEU A 68 1.56 6.66 9.27
C LEU A 68 0.39 5.78 8.82
N TYR A 69 0.69 4.67 8.15
CA TYR A 69 -0.34 3.78 7.61
C TYR A 69 -1.07 3.01 8.70
N PHE A 70 -0.38 2.62 9.78
CA PHE A 70 -0.98 2.04 10.98
C PHE A 70 -2.04 2.98 11.57
N LEU A 71 -1.67 4.24 11.81
CA LEU A 71 -2.56 5.22 12.40
C LEU A 71 -3.76 5.54 11.49
N THR A 72 -3.55 5.79 10.21
CA THR A 72 -4.66 6.10 9.30
C THR A 72 -5.61 4.93 9.10
N SER A 73 -5.11 3.69 9.09
CA SER A 73 -5.91 2.48 8.96
C SER A 73 -6.70 2.14 10.23
N PHE A 74 -6.16 2.45 11.41
CA PHE A 74 -6.80 2.16 12.69
C PHE A 74 -8.21 2.77 12.80
N GLY A 75 -8.36 4.03 12.41
CA GLY A 75 -9.65 4.71 12.44
C GLY A 75 -10.69 4.05 11.54
N SER A 76 -10.29 3.62 10.35
CA SER A 76 -11.21 2.92 9.43
C SER A 76 -11.60 1.54 9.95
N ASN A 77 -10.65 0.78 10.49
CA ASN A 77 -10.88 -0.56 11.04
C ASN A 77 -11.69 -0.53 12.35
N SER A 78 -11.57 0.53 13.14
CA SER A 78 -12.28 0.68 14.42
C SER A 78 -13.77 0.89 14.23
N TYR A 79 -14.23 1.45 13.09
CA TYR A 79 -15.64 1.76 12.89
C TYR A 79 -16.56 0.53 13.00
N GLY A 80 -16.20 -0.57 12.36
CA GLY A 80 -16.96 -1.81 12.45
C GLY A 80 -17.08 -2.34 13.90
N LEU A 81 -16.03 -2.19 14.70
CA LEU A 81 -16.01 -2.59 16.09
C LEU A 81 -16.95 -1.72 16.96
N THR A 82 -17.00 -0.40 16.71
CA THR A 82 -17.88 0.50 17.49
C THR A 82 -19.36 0.21 17.30
N LEU A 83 -19.74 -0.46 16.21
CA LEU A 83 -21.12 -0.90 15.99
C LEU A 83 -21.57 -1.99 16.98
N THR A 84 -20.62 -2.74 17.56
CA THR A 84 -20.88 -3.88 18.46
C THR A 84 -20.34 -3.66 19.88
N MET A 85 -19.48 -2.66 20.12
CA MET A 85 -18.93 -2.33 21.44
C MET A 85 -20.05 -2.02 22.44
N ASN A 86 -19.93 -2.58 23.65
CA ASN A 86 -20.88 -2.33 24.76
C ASN A 86 -22.37 -2.51 24.38
N SER A 87 -22.66 -3.39 23.41
CA SER A 87 -24.05 -3.64 22.96
C SER A 87 -24.93 -4.26 24.04
N GLU A 88 -24.35 -4.99 24.98
CA GLU A 88 -25.05 -5.58 26.15
C GLU A 88 -25.53 -4.52 27.14
N GLN A 89 -24.77 -3.43 27.26
CA GLN A 89 -25.09 -2.27 28.10
C GLN A 89 -26.02 -1.25 27.40
N GLY A 90 -26.27 -1.41 26.11
CA GLY A 90 -27.06 -0.48 25.33
C GLY A 90 -26.26 0.76 24.84
N HIS A 91 -24.93 0.72 24.98
CA HIS A 91 -24.04 1.87 24.72
C HIS A 91 -23.22 1.72 23.42
N SER A 92 -23.63 0.84 22.49
CA SER A 92 -23.00 0.79 21.17
C SER A 92 -23.29 2.05 20.35
N LEU A 93 -22.45 2.35 19.37
CA LEU A 93 -22.64 3.49 18.46
C LEU A 93 -24.05 3.47 17.83
N ILE A 94 -24.54 2.28 17.45
CA ILE A 94 -25.87 2.09 16.87
C ILE A 94 -26.97 2.46 17.88
N GLN A 95 -26.86 1.99 19.11
CA GLN A 95 -27.89 2.15 20.14
C GLN A 95 -27.93 3.57 20.67
N GLU A 96 -26.78 4.17 20.95
CA GLU A 96 -26.69 5.52 21.52
C GLU A 96 -27.15 6.59 20.53
N LEU A 97 -26.72 6.50 19.27
CA LEU A 97 -27.10 7.46 18.24
C LEU A 97 -28.35 7.05 17.45
N LYS A 98 -29.03 5.95 17.87
CA LYS A 98 -30.25 5.41 17.26
C LYS A 98 -30.12 5.23 15.73
N LEU A 99 -28.99 4.64 15.30
CA LEU A 99 -28.72 4.42 13.90
C LEU A 99 -29.59 3.30 13.34
N SER A 100 -30.24 3.54 12.23
CA SER A 100 -30.86 2.48 11.44
C SER A 100 -29.79 1.69 10.66
N SER A 101 -30.12 0.48 10.20
CA SER A 101 -29.25 -0.29 9.28
C SER A 101 -28.90 0.52 8.03
N LYS A 102 -29.85 1.33 7.54
CA LYS A 102 -29.65 2.22 6.39
C LYS A 102 -28.65 3.35 6.70
N ASP A 103 -28.71 3.96 7.89
CA ASP A 103 -27.77 5.01 8.31
C ASP A 103 -26.34 4.46 8.41
N THR A 104 -26.18 3.28 9.02
CA THR A 104 -24.89 2.60 9.16
C THR A 104 -24.26 2.29 7.80
N SER A 105 -25.08 1.80 6.87
CA SER A 105 -24.64 1.49 5.50
C SER A 105 -24.28 2.72 4.71
N THR A 106 -25.13 3.74 4.80
CA THR A 106 -24.89 5.04 4.13
C THR A 106 -23.61 5.68 4.67
N ALA A 107 -23.41 5.68 5.98
CA ALA A 107 -22.20 6.21 6.60
C ALA A 107 -20.93 5.43 6.13
N SER A 108 -21.01 4.10 6.07
CA SER A 108 -19.92 3.27 5.56
C SER A 108 -19.62 3.55 4.09
N ALA A 109 -20.64 3.56 3.23
CA ALA A 109 -20.50 3.80 1.81
C ALA A 109 -19.97 5.20 1.50
N LEU A 110 -20.46 6.25 2.17
CA LEU A 110 -20.04 7.62 1.95
C LEU A 110 -18.56 7.86 2.32
N CYS A 111 -18.03 7.12 3.27
CA CYS A 111 -16.59 7.16 3.55
C CYS A 111 -15.79 6.73 2.31
N TYR A 112 -16.15 5.62 1.66
CA TYR A 112 -15.49 5.16 0.44
C TYR A 112 -15.76 6.04 -0.77
N VAL A 113 -16.95 6.61 -0.87
CA VAL A 113 -17.26 7.64 -1.90
C VAL A 113 -16.34 8.84 -1.73
N GLY A 114 -16.10 9.29 -0.49
CA GLY A 114 -15.12 10.33 -0.19
C GLY A 114 -13.72 9.94 -0.68
N TYR A 115 -13.25 8.72 -0.41
CA TYR A 115 -11.98 8.22 -0.95
C TYR A 115 -11.95 8.28 -2.47
N ILE A 116 -12.95 7.74 -3.16
CA ILE A 116 -13.00 7.65 -4.63
C ILE A 116 -12.89 9.05 -5.27
N ILE A 117 -13.67 10.01 -4.80
CA ILE A 117 -13.72 11.36 -5.37
C ILE A 117 -12.40 12.10 -5.17
N PHE A 118 -11.81 11.99 -3.98
CA PHE A 118 -10.66 12.81 -3.60
C PHE A 118 -9.31 12.13 -3.80
N ASP A 119 -9.24 10.82 -4.08
CA ASP A 119 -7.98 10.07 -4.20
C ASP A 119 -7.08 10.61 -5.32
N VAL A 120 -7.60 10.77 -6.53
CA VAL A 120 -6.83 11.31 -7.66
C VAL A 120 -6.43 12.78 -7.43
N PRO A 121 -7.34 13.72 -7.09
CA PRO A 121 -6.97 15.10 -6.81
C PRO A 121 -5.90 15.25 -5.73
N MET A 122 -6.02 14.52 -4.62
CA MET A 122 -5.07 14.58 -3.51
C MET A 122 -3.67 14.10 -3.91
N ASN A 123 -3.58 13.05 -4.74
CA ASN A 123 -2.30 12.57 -5.23
C ASN A 123 -1.68 13.51 -6.26
N LEU A 124 -2.46 14.13 -7.13
CA LEU A 124 -1.95 15.14 -8.06
C LEU A 124 -1.41 16.37 -7.32
N ILE A 125 -2.08 16.81 -6.26
CA ILE A 125 -1.56 17.89 -5.41
C ILE A 125 -0.21 17.48 -4.77
N MET A 126 -0.11 16.25 -4.28
CA MET A 126 1.12 15.72 -3.68
C MET A 126 2.31 15.73 -4.65
N THR A 127 2.11 15.56 -5.97
CA THR A 127 3.20 15.64 -6.94
C THR A 127 3.78 17.06 -7.06
N ARG A 128 2.99 18.08 -6.78
CA ARG A 128 3.38 19.51 -6.87
C ARG A 128 3.89 20.08 -5.56
N VAL A 129 3.42 19.55 -4.42
CA VAL A 129 3.78 20.01 -3.08
C VAL A 129 4.87 19.08 -2.51
N SER A 130 5.43 19.43 -1.35
CA SER A 130 6.32 18.56 -0.59
C SER A 130 5.57 17.29 -0.14
N PRO A 131 5.98 16.08 -0.58
CA PRO A 131 5.34 14.84 -0.20
C PRO A 131 5.36 14.60 1.33
N GLN A 132 6.45 14.98 2.00
CA GLN A 132 6.56 14.94 3.45
C GLN A 132 5.44 15.73 4.15
N SER A 133 5.34 17.01 3.81
CA SER A 133 4.34 17.92 4.40
C SER A 133 2.92 17.46 4.09
N TRP A 134 2.71 16.94 2.88
CA TRP A 134 1.41 16.47 2.44
C TRP A 134 0.96 15.23 3.20
N LEU A 135 1.83 14.23 3.37
CA LEU A 135 1.55 13.02 4.14
C LEU A 135 1.33 13.33 5.63
N ALA A 136 2.16 14.20 6.22
CA ALA A 136 1.97 14.64 7.61
C ALA A 136 0.63 15.38 7.79
N ARG A 137 0.24 16.25 6.85
CA ARG A 137 -1.07 16.91 6.84
C ARG A 137 -2.22 15.89 6.84
N ILE A 138 -2.13 14.83 6.02
CA ILE A 138 -3.15 13.77 6.00
C ILE A 138 -3.33 13.18 7.41
N VAL A 139 -2.24 12.79 8.07
CA VAL A 139 -2.28 12.18 9.41
C VAL A 139 -2.89 13.14 10.44
N ILE A 140 -2.46 14.41 10.43
CA ILE A 140 -2.99 15.44 11.36
C ILE A 140 -4.48 15.65 11.15
N THR A 141 -4.93 15.78 9.89
CA THR A 141 -6.36 16.01 9.59
C THR A 141 -7.21 14.78 9.87
N VAL A 142 -6.70 13.58 9.62
CA VAL A 142 -7.35 12.33 10.01
C VAL A 142 -7.51 12.25 11.53
N GLY A 143 -6.47 12.52 12.31
CA GLY A 143 -6.53 12.55 13.76
C GLY A 143 -7.55 13.55 14.29
N LEU A 144 -7.59 14.76 13.70
CA LEU A 144 -8.57 15.79 14.07
C LEU A 144 -10.02 15.31 13.83
N VAL A 145 -10.29 14.73 12.65
CA VAL A 145 -11.63 14.24 12.31
C VAL A 145 -12.04 13.11 13.26
N TYR A 146 -11.17 12.17 13.58
CA TYR A 146 -11.49 11.12 14.55
C TYR A 146 -11.68 11.63 15.97
N THR A 147 -10.95 12.66 16.38
CA THR A 147 -11.24 13.35 17.66
C THR A 147 -12.65 13.94 17.67
N CYS A 148 -13.14 14.47 16.54
CA CYS A 148 -14.51 14.98 16.43
C CYS A 148 -15.59 13.91 16.55
N TYR A 149 -15.29 12.61 16.38
CA TYR A 149 -16.27 11.55 16.64
C TYR A 149 -16.78 11.56 18.09
N HIS A 150 -15.93 12.00 19.04
CA HIS A 150 -16.29 12.07 20.45
C HIS A 150 -17.52 12.93 20.74
N VAL A 151 -17.78 13.97 19.95
CA VAL A 151 -18.90 14.91 20.16
C VAL A 151 -20.14 14.59 19.30
N LEU A 152 -20.18 13.43 18.65
CA LEU A 152 -21.34 13.03 17.85
C LEU A 152 -22.57 12.79 18.74
N SER A 153 -23.68 13.38 18.35
CA SER A 153 -24.97 13.30 19.08
C SER A 153 -26.14 12.83 18.21
N ASN A 154 -25.95 12.66 16.90
CA ASN A 154 -27.03 12.28 16.00
C ASN A 154 -26.54 11.47 14.78
N ASN A 155 -27.50 10.77 14.11
CA ASN A 155 -27.22 9.95 12.94
C ASN A 155 -26.68 10.74 11.75
N LYS A 156 -27.18 11.96 11.50
CA LYS A 156 -26.69 12.80 10.40
C LYS A 156 -25.24 13.22 10.59
N GLY A 157 -24.83 13.45 11.83
CA GLY A 157 -23.43 13.72 12.20
C GLY A 157 -22.52 12.56 11.86
N VAL A 158 -22.95 11.31 12.12
CA VAL A 158 -22.17 10.10 11.75
C VAL A 158 -21.98 10.02 10.25
N ILE A 159 -23.04 10.25 9.47
CA ILE A 159 -22.99 10.21 8.00
C ILE A 159 -22.03 11.29 7.47
N ALA A 160 -22.14 12.51 7.97
CA ALA A 160 -21.29 13.62 7.55
C ALA A 160 -19.81 13.40 7.90
N ILE A 161 -19.52 13.00 9.14
CA ILE A 161 -18.13 12.79 9.57
C ILE A 161 -17.47 11.61 8.86
N ARG A 162 -18.23 10.57 8.49
CA ARG A 162 -17.73 9.45 7.69
C ARG A 162 -17.32 9.89 6.28
N PHE A 163 -18.12 10.74 5.62
CA PHE A 163 -17.74 11.33 4.33
C PHE A 163 -16.47 12.19 4.46
N ILE A 164 -16.40 13.04 5.48
CA ILE A 164 -15.22 13.87 5.77
C ILE A 164 -14.00 12.99 6.07
N SER A 165 -14.16 11.90 6.82
CA SER A 165 -13.08 10.94 7.08
C SER A 165 -12.52 10.34 5.78
N GLY A 166 -13.40 9.97 4.84
CA GLY A 166 -13.01 9.52 3.51
C GLY A 166 -12.25 10.58 2.72
N MET A 167 -12.76 11.81 2.72
CA MET A 167 -12.15 12.94 2.03
C MET A 167 -10.73 13.26 2.56
N VAL A 168 -10.55 13.36 3.88
CA VAL A 168 -9.25 13.72 4.46
C VAL A 168 -8.25 12.56 4.41
N GLY A 169 -8.73 11.31 4.44
CA GLY A 169 -7.92 10.10 4.32
C GLY A 169 -7.56 9.75 2.87
N ALA A 170 -8.25 10.36 1.90
CA ALA A 170 -7.97 10.14 0.48
C ALA A 170 -6.53 10.51 0.14
N GLY A 171 -5.93 9.78 -0.79
CA GLY A 171 -4.54 9.97 -1.17
C GLY A 171 -3.53 9.32 -0.22
N THR A 172 -3.94 8.73 0.90
CA THR A 172 -3.00 8.06 1.81
C THR A 172 -2.32 6.88 1.13
N TRP A 173 -3.09 5.92 0.68
CA TRP A 173 -2.58 4.68 0.11
C TRP A 173 -1.77 4.89 -1.18
N PRO A 174 -2.33 5.52 -2.24
CA PRO A 174 -1.54 5.78 -3.44
C PRO A 174 -0.42 6.79 -3.19
N GLY A 175 -0.59 7.73 -2.25
CA GLY A 175 0.45 8.67 -1.85
C GLY A 175 1.66 7.98 -1.21
N LEU A 176 1.45 6.97 -0.38
CA LEU A 176 2.54 6.15 0.18
C LEU A 176 3.29 5.41 -0.93
N SER A 177 2.57 4.81 -1.88
CA SER A 177 3.17 4.13 -3.03
C SER A 177 3.99 5.09 -3.91
N TYR A 178 3.45 6.29 -4.17
CA TYR A 178 4.15 7.35 -4.86
C TYR A 178 5.40 7.82 -4.09
N TYR A 179 5.29 8.04 -2.77
CA TYR A 179 6.41 8.46 -1.95
C TYR A 179 7.57 7.45 -1.98
N VAL A 180 7.26 6.14 -1.87
CA VAL A 180 8.27 5.09 -1.96
C VAL A 180 8.90 5.05 -3.36
N SER A 181 8.13 5.30 -4.43
CA SER A 181 8.68 5.32 -5.80
C SER A 181 9.68 6.44 -6.04
N LEU A 182 9.61 7.56 -5.29
CA LEU A 182 10.61 8.62 -5.36
C LEU A 182 11.99 8.22 -4.81
N TRP A 183 12.03 7.31 -3.83
CA TRP A 183 13.24 6.92 -3.10
C TRP A 183 13.84 5.59 -3.57
N TYR A 184 13.05 4.75 -4.25
CA TYR A 184 13.47 3.40 -4.59
C TYR A 184 13.16 3.06 -6.05
N PRO A 185 14.08 2.37 -6.75
CA PRO A 185 13.80 1.88 -8.10
C PRO A 185 12.76 0.77 -8.09
N ASN A 186 12.08 0.56 -9.22
CA ASN A 186 10.98 -0.39 -9.40
C ASN A 186 11.25 -1.81 -8.91
N GLU A 187 12.50 -2.26 -9.06
CA GLU A 187 12.92 -3.60 -8.65
C GLU A 187 12.87 -3.80 -7.14
N ARG A 188 12.91 -2.68 -6.38
CA ARG A 188 12.94 -2.68 -4.93
C ARG A 188 11.65 -2.19 -4.29
N LEU A 189 10.63 -1.81 -5.11
CA LEU A 189 9.38 -1.21 -4.63
C LEU A 189 8.47 -2.19 -3.92
N THR A 190 8.18 -3.35 -4.53
CA THR A 190 7.12 -4.26 -4.08
C THR A 190 7.35 -4.75 -2.66
N ARG A 191 8.59 -5.14 -2.34
CA ARG A 191 8.95 -5.57 -1.00
C ARG A 191 8.70 -4.49 0.05
N ARG A 192 8.96 -3.22 -0.28
CA ARG A 192 8.79 -2.08 0.64
C ARG A 192 7.33 -1.69 0.78
N ILE A 193 6.58 -1.75 -0.30
CA ILE A 193 5.11 -1.63 -0.27
C ILE A 193 4.53 -2.72 0.65
N GLY A 194 4.96 -3.96 0.51
CA GLY A 194 4.58 -5.06 1.41
C GLY A 194 4.91 -4.76 2.87
N TYR A 195 6.09 -4.22 3.16
CA TYR A 195 6.48 -3.92 4.54
C TYR A 195 5.59 -2.87 5.21
N TYR A 196 5.31 -1.72 4.58
CA TYR A 196 4.42 -0.76 5.22
C TYR A 196 2.96 -1.21 5.17
N PHE A 197 2.57 -2.04 4.21
CA PHE A 197 1.21 -2.58 4.13
C PHE A 197 0.86 -3.49 5.31
N THR A 198 1.84 -4.17 5.91
CA THR A 198 1.62 -4.96 7.14
C THR A 198 1.03 -4.13 8.28
N ALA A 199 1.25 -2.81 8.25
CA ALA A 199 0.71 -1.89 9.25
C ALA A 199 -0.83 -1.88 9.28
N ALA A 200 -1.50 -2.04 8.12
CA ALA A 200 -2.96 -2.08 8.08
C ALA A 200 -3.52 -3.31 8.80
N GLN A 201 -2.91 -4.46 8.63
CA GLN A 201 -3.30 -5.73 9.23
C GLN A 201 -3.07 -5.73 10.73
N ILE A 202 -1.88 -5.28 11.13
CA ILE A 202 -1.57 -5.12 12.56
C ILE A 202 -2.49 -4.08 13.20
N SER A 203 -2.78 -2.98 12.48
CA SER A 203 -3.74 -1.97 12.93
C SER A 203 -5.14 -2.54 13.15
N ALA A 204 -5.63 -3.39 12.25
CA ALA A 204 -6.95 -4.02 12.39
C ALA A 204 -6.99 -5.02 13.55
N ALA A 205 -5.93 -5.82 13.73
CA ALA A 205 -5.81 -6.72 14.88
C ALA A 205 -5.73 -5.94 16.21
N VAL A 206 -4.91 -4.89 16.26
CA VAL A 206 -4.77 -4.02 17.44
C VAL A 206 -6.07 -3.28 17.73
N ALA A 207 -6.83 -2.85 16.72
CA ALA A 207 -8.13 -2.22 16.90
C ALA A 207 -9.09 -3.13 17.68
N GLY A 208 -9.12 -4.44 17.38
CA GLY A 208 -9.91 -5.42 18.14
C GLY A 208 -9.50 -5.49 19.61
N LEU A 209 -8.20 -5.58 19.89
CA LEU A 209 -7.68 -5.64 21.26
C LEU A 209 -7.91 -4.33 22.03
N VAL A 210 -7.65 -3.19 21.39
CA VAL A 210 -7.82 -1.86 21.96
C VAL A 210 -9.31 -1.58 22.24
N SER A 211 -10.22 -1.97 21.35
CA SER A 211 -11.65 -1.83 21.58
C SER A 211 -12.12 -2.62 22.79
N ALA A 212 -11.60 -3.84 23.00
CA ALA A 212 -11.90 -4.63 24.20
C ALA A 212 -11.42 -3.93 25.49
N GLY A 213 -10.30 -3.21 25.44
CA GLY A 213 -9.82 -2.40 26.56
C GLY A 213 -10.71 -1.20 26.87
N PHE A 214 -11.08 -0.42 25.83
CA PHE A 214 -11.92 0.77 25.99
C PHE A 214 -13.36 0.46 26.38
N GLN A 215 -13.88 -0.73 26.07
CA GLN A 215 -15.19 -1.19 26.57
C GLN A 215 -15.27 -1.20 28.10
N LYS A 216 -14.14 -1.44 28.80
CA LYS A 216 -14.07 -1.37 30.27
C LYS A 216 -14.09 0.06 30.83
N MET A 217 -13.87 1.07 29.97
CA MET A 217 -13.93 2.49 30.36
C MET A 217 -15.33 3.09 30.14
N ASP A 218 -16.32 2.25 29.78
CA ASP A 218 -17.68 2.68 29.54
C ASP A 218 -18.28 3.35 30.80
N GLY A 219 -18.93 4.50 30.64
CA GLY A 219 -19.48 5.30 31.72
C GLY A 219 -18.46 6.22 32.45
N VAL A 220 -17.15 6.07 32.24
CA VAL A 220 -16.14 6.93 32.88
C VAL A 220 -16.32 8.37 32.42
N ARG A 221 -16.49 9.29 33.35
CA ARG A 221 -16.80 10.71 33.11
C ARG A 221 -18.04 10.95 32.23
N GLY A 222 -18.96 10.01 32.17
CA GLY A 222 -20.17 10.11 31.36
C GLY A 222 -19.99 9.84 29.86
N TYR A 223 -18.84 9.33 29.46
CA TYR A 223 -18.57 8.97 28.07
C TYR A 223 -18.57 7.47 27.85
N THR A 224 -19.03 7.04 26.68
CA THR A 224 -19.07 5.63 26.29
C THR A 224 -17.68 5.12 25.85
N GLY A 225 -17.51 3.80 25.85
CA GLY A 225 -16.24 3.16 25.47
C GLY A 225 -15.75 3.57 24.06
N TRP A 226 -16.66 3.68 23.07
CA TRP A 226 -16.29 4.10 21.72
C TRP A 226 -15.89 5.58 21.64
N GLN A 227 -16.48 6.46 22.46
CA GLN A 227 -16.09 7.89 22.53
C GLN A 227 -14.68 8.04 23.08
N TRP A 228 -14.31 7.31 24.12
CA TRP A 228 -12.95 7.28 24.66
C TRP A 228 -11.96 6.77 23.64
N MET A 229 -12.30 5.69 22.92
CA MET A 229 -11.42 5.14 21.92
C MET A 229 -11.09 6.16 20.82
N TYR A 230 -12.08 6.84 20.27
CA TYR A 230 -11.85 7.82 19.21
C TYR A 230 -11.13 9.08 19.70
N LEU A 231 -11.42 9.56 20.92
CA LEU A 231 -10.75 10.71 21.50
C LEU A 231 -9.24 10.46 21.65
N VAL A 232 -8.88 9.38 22.33
CA VAL A 232 -7.48 9.02 22.59
C VAL A 232 -6.74 8.73 21.29
N TYR A 233 -7.34 7.94 20.41
CA TYR A 233 -6.77 7.64 19.12
C TYR A 233 -6.55 8.90 18.26
N GLY A 234 -7.53 9.81 18.19
CA GLY A 234 -7.42 11.03 17.40
C GLY A 234 -6.29 11.94 17.88
N VAL A 235 -6.15 12.10 19.20
CA VAL A 235 -5.06 12.90 19.81
C VAL A 235 -3.68 12.29 19.53
N ILE A 236 -3.54 10.97 19.69
CA ILE A 236 -2.27 10.26 19.40
C ILE A 236 -1.92 10.42 17.91
N THR A 237 -2.91 10.30 17.03
CA THR A 237 -2.72 10.41 15.58
C THR A 237 -2.28 11.82 15.19
N MET A 238 -2.88 12.88 15.75
CA MET A 238 -2.43 14.26 15.53
C MET A 238 -0.99 14.48 15.99
N ALA A 239 -0.65 14.01 17.19
CA ALA A 239 0.71 14.15 17.72
C ALA A 239 1.74 13.42 16.84
N ALA A 240 1.42 12.20 16.39
CA ALA A 240 2.27 11.45 15.47
C ALA A 240 2.43 12.16 14.11
N GLY A 241 1.36 12.74 13.58
CA GLY A 241 1.42 13.54 12.34
C GLY A 241 2.37 14.73 12.45
N ILE A 242 2.36 15.43 13.60
CA ILE A 242 3.30 16.52 13.88
C ILE A 242 4.75 15.97 13.94
N LEU A 243 4.99 14.84 14.60
CA LEU A 243 6.32 14.23 14.68
C LEU A 243 6.84 13.78 13.31
N LEU A 244 5.97 13.36 12.40
CA LEU A 244 6.36 12.97 11.04
C LEU A 244 6.96 14.14 10.24
N LEU A 245 6.62 15.40 10.55
CA LEU A 245 7.24 16.58 9.93
C LEU A 245 8.74 16.68 10.16
N TRP A 246 9.26 16.13 11.25
CA TRP A 246 10.71 16.08 11.51
C TRP A 246 11.36 14.76 11.09
N TRP A 247 10.60 13.67 11.14
CA TRP A 247 11.16 12.34 10.89
C TRP A 247 11.23 11.99 9.41
N LEU A 248 10.17 12.29 8.63
CA LEU A 248 10.07 11.88 7.24
C LEU A 248 10.89 12.82 6.35
N PRO A 249 11.84 12.31 5.52
CA PRO A 249 12.55 13.17 4.55
C PRO A 249 11.61 13.60 3.42
N ASP A 250 11.91 14.73 2.73
CA ASP A 250 11.06 15.19 1.63
C ASP A 250 11.40 14.45 0.32
N ARG A 251 11.96 15.10 -0.66
CA ARG A 251 12.37 14.50 -1.94
C ARG A 251 13.86 14.21 -1.95
N PRO A 252 14.32 13.14 -2.64
CA PRO A 252 15.73 12.75 -2.62
C PRO A 252 16.66 13.81 -3.21
N PHE A 253 16.20 14.65 -4.16
CA PHE A 253 17.03 15.57 -4.94
C PHE A 253 16.81 17.05 -4.61
N LYS A 254 15.84 17.41 -3.76
CA LYS A 254 15.70 18.81 -3.31
C LYS A 254 16.76 19.19 -2.28
N THR A 255 17.47 20.25 -2.54
CA THR A 255 18.46 20.82 -1.62
C THR A 255 17.78 21.79 -0.65
N THR A 256 18.28 21.88 0.58
CA THR A 256 17.83 22.85 1.62
C THR A 256 17.82 24.30 1.12
N LYS A 257 18.60 24.63 0.10
CA LYS A 257 18.65 25.98 -0.51
C LYS A 257 17.33 26.35 -1.22
N ASP A 258 16.62 25.38 -1.82
CA ASP A 258 15.39 25.64 -2.57
C ASP A 258 14.23 26.09 -1.65
N TYR A 259 14.29 25.72 -0.38
CA TYR A 259 13.28 26.12 0.61
C TYR A 259 13.52 27.51 1.21
N SER A 260 14.74 28.03 1.13
CA SER A 260 15.15 29.33 1.69
C SER A 260 14.72 30.52 0.85
N GLN A 261 14.38 30.33 -0.43
CA GLN A 261 14.07 31.42 -1.36
C GLN A 261 12.60 31.87 -1.34
N SER A 262 11.75 31.27 -0.53
CA SER A 262 10.34 31.69 -0.45
C SER A 262 10.22 33.09 0.19
N THR A 263 9.52 33.99 -0.48
CA THR A 263 9.25 35.37 -0.01
C THR A 263 8.23 35.42 1.14
N ASN A 264 7.51 34.32 1.39
CA ASN A 264 6.41 34.25 2.35
C ASN A 264 6.93 33.93 3.76
N PHE A 265 6.67 34.80 4.75
CA PHE A 265 7.11 34.64 6.14
C PHE A 265 6.69 33.33 6.77
N PHE A 266 5.44 32.89 6.54
CA PHE A 266 4.91 31.62 7.07
C PHE A 266 5.64 30.39 6.48
N ILE A 267 5.94 30.42 5.19
CA ILE A 267 6.68 29.32 4.52
C ILE A 267 8.13 29.30 5.03
N LYS A 268 8.74 30.47 5.24
CA LYS A 268 10.11 30.59 5.76
C LYS A 268 10.21 30.11 7.21
N PHE A 269 9.24 30.44 8.05
CA PHE A 269 9.13 29.95 9.42
C PHE A 269 8.91 28.42 9.44
N TYR A 270 7.95 27.93 8.65
CA TYR A 270 7.67 26.51 8.51
C TYR A 270 8.91 25.73 8.09
N ASN A 271 9.59 26.16 7.04
CA ASN A 271 10.80 25.53 6.54
C ASN A 271 11.95 25.56 7.57
N LYS A 272 12.06 26.64 8.36
CA LYS A 272 13.08 26.74 9.41
C LYS A 272 12.83 25.76 10.57
N VAL A 273 11.57 25.54 10.95
CA VAL A 273 11.19 24.70 12.08
C VAL A 273 11.12 23.21 11.68
N PHE A 274 10.60 22.90 10.48
CA PHE A 274 10.28 21.56 10.04
C PHE A 274 11.17 21.05 8.90
N THR A 275 12.42 21.52 8.80
CA THR A 275 13.37 21.00 7.81
C THR A 275 13.95 19.67 8.33
N PRO A 276 13.58 18.51 7.79
CA PRO A 276 14.15 17.24 8.21
C PRO A 276 15.61 17.13 7.79
N THR A 277 16.42 16.51 8.62
CA THR A 277 17.79 16.15 8.25
C THR A 277 17.76 15.08 7.15
N HIS A 278 18.50 15.32 6.08
CA HIS A 278 18.60 14.34 4.99
C HIS A 278 19.28 13.06 5.51
N PRO A 279 18.72 11.86 5.23
CA PRO A 279 19.21 10.60 5.79
C PRO A 279 20.58 10.15 5.23
N LEU A 280 21.00 10.70 4.08
CA LEU A 280 22.21 10.34 3.37
C LEU A 280 23.25 11.46 3.44
N SER A 281 24.54 11.08 3.51
CA SER A 281 25.67 12.03 3.34
C SER A 281 25.68 12.61 1.93
N PRO A 282 26.38 13.73 1.66
CA PRO A 282 26.46 14.31 0.32
C PRO A 282 26.98 13.33 -0.74
N GLU A 283 27.96 12.49 -0.40
CA GLU A 283 28.52 11.47 -1.27
C GLU A 283 27.52 10.34 -1.55
N GLU A 284 26.88 9.82 -0.50
CA GLU A 284 25.84 8.79 -0.62
C GLU A 284 24.64 9.29 -1.43
N ARG A 285 24.31 10.59 -1.34
CA ARG A 285 23.25 11.22 -2.12
C ARG A 285 23.56 11.23 -3.61
N GLU A 286 24.80 11.50 -3.96
CA GLU A 286 25.22 11.50 -5.38
C GLU A 286 25.19 10.08 -5.98
N ILE A 287 25.63 9.07 -5.23
CA ILE A 287 25.54 7.66 -5.65
C ILE A 287 24.06 7.24 -5.83
N HIS A 288 23.22 7.58 -4.87
CA HIS A 288 21.78 7.30 -4.92
C HIS A 288 21.10 8.02 -6.09
N ARG A 289 21.48 9.28 -6.34
CA ARG A 289 21.00 10.07 -7.47
C ARG A 289 21.32 9.42 -8.80
N LYS A 290 22.56 9.00 -9.00
CA LYS A 290 22.98 8.30 -10.23
C LYS A 290 22.20 7.00 -10.46
N ASP A 291 21.97 6.20 -9.42
CA ASP A 291 21.21 4.97 -9.54
C ASP A 291 19.74 5.23 -9.90
N ILE A 292 19.12 6.27 -9.32
CA ILE A 292 17.74 6.62 -9.65
C ILE A 292 17.64 7.27 -11.03
N GLU A 293 18.47 8.26 -11.36
CA GLU A 293 18.44 8.96 -12.66
C GLU A 293 18.72 8.01 -13.84
N SER A 294 19.58 7.01 -13.66
CA SER A 294 19.83 5.99 -14.69
C SER A 294 18.61 5.13 -15.03
N ARG A 295 17.62 5.08 -14.14
CA ARG A 295 16.43 4.21 -14.24
C ARG A 295 15.11 4.98 -14.34
N TYR A 296 15.12 6.28 -14.07
CA TYR A 296 13.96 7.15 -14.03
C TYR A 296 14.02 8.21 -15.13
N VAL A 297 12.95 8.29 -15.90
CA VAL A 297 12.69 9.43 -16.76
C VAL A 297 11.84 10.40 -15.96
N LEU A 298 12.45 11.49 -15.47
CA LEU A 298 11.73 12.62 -14.88
C LEU A 298 11.03 13.38 -16.02
N LEU A 299 9.78 13.03 -16.30
CA LEU A 299 8.95 13.73 -17.27
C LEU A 299 8.10 14.78 -16.53
N GLU A 300 8.14 16.03 -17.01
CA GLU A 300 7.12 17.00 -16.63
C GLU A 300 5.78 16.53 -17.19
N TRP A 301 4.84 16.25 -16.30
CA TRP A 301 3.56 15.70 -16.67
C TRP A 301 2.57 16.77 -17.14
N THR A 302 1.72 16.39 -18.07
CA THR A 302 0.64 17.21 -18.62
C THR A 302 -0.72 16.55 -18.31
N TRP A 303 -1.79 17.33 -18.39
CA TRP A 303 -3.14 16.77 -18.28
C TRP A 303 -3.44 15.72 -19.37
N LYS A 304 -2.73 15.77 -20.51
CA LYS A 304 -2.84 14.74 -21.55
C LYS A 304 -2.37 13.38 -21.05
N ASP A 305 -1.30 13.33 -20.28
CA ASP A 305 -0.78 12.07 -19.72
C ASP A 305 -1.79 11.44 -18.75
N VAL A 306 -2.46 12.25 -17.92
CA VAL A 306 -3.52 11.78 -17.02
C VAL A 306 -4.69 11.18 -17.81
N VAL A 307 -5.15 11.87 -18.88
CA VAL A 307 -6.22 11.37 -19.73
C VAL A 307 -5.81 10.09 -20.45
N GLN A 308 -4.58 10.02 -20.96
CA GLN A 308 -4.05 8.82 -21.61
C GLN A 308 -4.01 7.62 -20.66
N ILE A 309 -3.63 7.80 -19.38
CA ILE A 309 -3.63 6.74 -18.39
C ILE A 309 -5.06 6.26 -18.11
N ILE A 310 -6.03 7.19 -17.98
CA ILE A 310 -7.45 6.86 -17.74
C ILE A 310 -8.03 6.07 -18.92
N THR A 311 -7.66 6.41 -20.14
CA THR A 311 -8.16 5.77 -21.37
C THR A 311 -7.39 4.51 -21.75
N ASP A 312 -6.26 4.22 -21.09
CA ASP A 312 -5.48 3.02 -21.38
C ASP A 312 -6.22 1.76 -20.93
N ILE A 313 -6.46 0.86 -21.88
CA ILE A 313 -7.19 -0.40 -21.61
C ILE A 313 -6.54 -1.26 -20.51
N ARG A 314 -5.25 -1.12 -20.28
CA ARG A 314 -4.49 -1.90 -19.29
C ARG A 314 -4.85 -1.57 -17.83
N ILE A 315 -5.46 -0.38 -17.58
CA ILE A 315 -5.84 0.02 -16.20
C ILE A 315 -7.08 -0.73 -15.73
N TRP A 316 -8.04 -1.04 -16.62
CA TRP A 316 -9.35 -1.60 -16.27
C TRP A 316 -9.28 -3.00 -15.63
N PRO A 317 -8.50 -3.96 -16.14
CA PRO A 317 -8.33 -5.23 -15.45
C PRO A 317 -7.79 -5.08 -14.03
N LEU A 318 -6.86 -4.14 -13.79
CA LEU A 318 -6.31 -3.88 -12.45
C LEU A 318 -7.37 -3.30 -11.51
N ILE A 319 -8.24 -2.41 -12.01
CA ILE A 319 -9.36 -1.86 -11.24
C ILE A 319 -10.34 -2.99 -10.85
N ILE A 320 -10.66 -3.90 -11.78
CA ILE A 320 -11.57 -5.04 -11.52
C ILE A 320 -10.94 -6.03 -10.52
N MET A 321 -9.64 -6.28 -10.62
CA MET A 321 -8.91 -7.10 -9.66
C MET A 321 -9.03 -6.50 -8.25
N TYR A 322 -8.77 -5.21 -8.12
CA TYR A 322 -8.83 -4.49 -6.86
C TYR A 322 -10.25 -4.42 -6.29
N PHE A 323 -11.25 -4.20 -7.14
CA PHE A 323 -12.67 -4.13 -6.79
C PHE A 323 -13.15 -5.35 -6.00
N GLY A 324 -12.88 -6.56 -6.46
CA GLY A 324 -13.35 -7.77 -5.79
C GLY A 324 -12.64 -8.06 -4.48
N VAL A 325 -11.29 -7.95 -4.45
CA VAL A 325 -10.52 -8.28 -3.24
C VAL A 325 -10.70 -7.23 -2.16
N VAL A 326 -10.70 -5.96 -2.51
CA VAL A 326 -10.88 -4.86 -1.55
C VAL A 326 -12.33 -4.77 -1.08
N GLY A 327 -13.29 -5.04 -1.95
CA GLY A 327 -14.70 -5.18 -1.55
C GLY A 327 -14.88 -6.23 -0.46
N THR A 328 -14.26 -7.40 -0.62
CA THR A 328 -14.29 -8.45 0.39
C THR A 328 -13.56 -8.03 1.67
N GLY A 329 -12.35 -7.45 1.56
CA GLY A 329 -11.56 -7.02 2.70
C GLY A 329 -12.29 -5.98 3.57
N PHE A 330 -12.84 -4.94 2.97
CA PHE A 330 -13.60 -3.92 3.70
C PHE A 330 -14.99 -4.39 4.13
N GLY A 331 -15.61 -5.31 3.40
CA GLY A 331 -16.80 -6.02 3.86
C GLY A 331 -16.52 -6.71 5.20
N LEU A 332 -15.42 -7.45 5.31
CA LEU A 332 -14.99 -8.08 6.55
C LEU A 332 -14.52 -7.06 7.60
N ALA A 333 -13.90 -5.95 7.22
CA ALA A 333 -13.49 -4.92 8.16
C ALA A 333 -14.67 -4.24 8.85
N VAL A 334 -15.76 -3.99 8.13
CA VAL A 334 -16.96 -3.32 8.67
C VAL A 334 -17.89 -4.33 9.36
N PHE A 335 -18.14 -5.48 8.74
CA PHE A 335 -19.14 -6.45 9.22
C PHE A 335 -18.55 -7.69 9.87
N GLY A 336 -17.23 -7.85 9.91
CA GLY A 336 -16.56 -9.03 10.48
C GLY A 336 -16.96 -9.29 11.93
N SER A 337 -16.98 -8.27 12.79
CA SER A 337 -17.46 -8.37 14.16
C SER A 337 -18.93 -8.78 14.22
N THR A 338 -19.77 -8.21 13.37
CA THR A 338 -21.20 -8.54 13.26
C THR A 338 -21.40 -9.99 12.79
N ILE A 339 -20.61 -10.45 11.81
CA ILE A 339 -20.65 -11.84 11.32
C ILE A 339 -20.25 -12.81 12.43
N ILE A 340 -19.21 -12.51 13.21
CA ILE A 340 -18.80 -13.32 14.36
C ILE A 340 -19.92 -13.38 15.40
N ALA A 341 -20.51 -12.24 15.76
CA ALA A 341 -21.58 -12.16 16.76
C ALA A 341 -22.84 -12.92 16.32
N VAL A 342 -23.27 -12.78 15.06
CA VAL A 342 -24.45 -13.48 14.53
C VAL A 342 -24.26 -15.01 14.47
N ASN A 343 -23.04 -15.45 14.12
CA ASN A 343 -22.72 -16.89 14.09
C ASN A 343 -22.49 -17.50 15.49
N ASN A 344 -22.23 -16.68 16.52
CA ASN A 344 -21.93 -17.09 17.88
C ASN A 344 -22.71 -16.23 18.91
N PRO A 345 -24.02 -16.38 19.03
CA PRO A 345 -24.85 -15.49 19.85
C PRO A 345 -24.55 -15.55 21.36
N ASN A 346 -23.82 -16.56 21.83
CA ASN A 346 -23.42 -16.71 23.23
C ASN A 346 -22.14 -15.95 23.61
N LEU A 347 -21.48 -15.31 22.66
CA LEU A 347 -20.27 -14.57 22.93
C LEU A 347 -20.58 -13.14 23.40
N THR A 348 -19.82 -12.67 24.39
CA THR A 348 -19.86 -11.28 24.82
C THR A 348 -19.22 -10.35 23.75
N SER A 349 -19.58 -9.06 23.75
CA SER A 349 -19.02 -8.05 22.83
C SER A 349 -17.49 -7.95 22.94
N ILE A 350 -16.94 -8.17 24.13
CA ILE A 350 -15.48 -8.25 24.34
C ILE A 350 -14.89 -9.47 23.62
N GLN A 351 -15.50 -10.64 23.75
CA GLN A 351 -15.04 -11.87 23.08
C GLN A 351 -15.13 -11.75 21.56
N VAL A 352 -16.19 -11.15 21.03
CA VAL A 352 -16.32 -10.84 19.59
C VAL A 352 -15.18 -9.94 19.11
N SER A 353 -14.86 -8.89 19.86
CA SER A 353 -13.75 -7.99 19.55
C SER A 353 -12.38 -8.69 19.57
N LEU A 354 -12.18 -9.60 20.52
CA LEU A 354 -10.95 -10.39 20.59
C LEU A 354 -10.83 -11.39 19.43
N LEU A 355 -11.92 -12.03 19.02
CA LEU A 355 -11.94 -12.96 17.88
C LEU A 355 -11.80 -12.26 16.52
N TYR A 356 -12.02 -10.95 16.45
CA TYR A 356 -11.78 -10.18 15.25
C TYR A 356 -10.28 -10.05 14.92
N ALA A 357 -9.41 -9.96 15.91
CA ALA A 357 -7.99 -9.76 15.74
C ALA A 357 -7.27 -10.91 14.99
N PRO A 358 -7.50 -12.21 15.27
CA PRO A 358 -6.84 -13.29 14.55
C PRO A 358 -7.07 -13.30 13.05
N ILE A 359 -8.21 -12.82 12.55
CA ILE A 359 -8.50 -12.75 11.10
C ILE A 359 -7.40 -11.92 10.41
N TRP A 360 -7.04 -10.79 10.98
CA TRP A 360 -6.03 -9.88 10.43
C TRP A 360 -4.59 -10.35 10.67
N LEU A 361 -4.37 -11.17 11.70
CA LEU A 361 -3.07 -11.84 11.87
C LEU A 361 -2.85 -12.93 10.82
N PHE A 362 -3.90 -13.64 10.40
CA PHE A 362 -3.84 -14.57 9.28
C PHE A 362 -3.61 -13.83 7.95
N ASP A 363 -4.24 -12.67 7.76
CA ASP A 363 -4.00 -11.76 6.63
C ASP A 363 -2.52 -11.33 6.57
N LEU A 364 -1.95 -10.90 7.69
CA LEU A 364 -0.52 -10.61 7.84
C LEU A 364 0.35 -11.83 7.45
N GLY A 365 -0.02 -13.03 7.91
CA GLY A 365 0.65 -14.27 7.55
C GLY A 365 0.67 -14.50 6.03
N GLY A 366 -0.45 -14.24 5.36
CA GLY A 366 -0.55 -14.31 3.90
C GLY A 366 0.39 -13.34 3.19
N ILE A 367 0.48 -12.09 3.66
CA ILE A 367 1.42 -11.09 3.12
C ILE A 367 2.85 -11.59 3.23
N LEU A 368 3.27 -11.98 4.43
CA LEU A 368 4.66 -12.35 4.71
C LEU A 368 5.10 -13.61 3.97
N LEU A 369 4.19 -14.55 3.73
CA LEU A 369 4.49 -15.80 3.04
C LEU A 369 4.41 -15.66 1.51
N ILE A 370 3.38 -15.05 0.95
CA ILE A 370 3.12 -15.07 -0.51
C ILE A 370 3.80 -13.90 -1.22
N THR A 371 3.84 -12.70 -0.63
CA THR A 371 4.38 -11.50 -1.31
C THR A 371 5.84 -11.65 -1.75
N PRO A 372 6.78 -12.23 -0.96
CA PRO A 372 8.16 -12.41 -1.38
C PRO A 372 8.32 -13.31 -2.62
N PHE A 373 7.46 -14.33 -2.76
CA PHE A 373 7.45 -15.18 -3.95
C PHE A 373 6.93 -14.44 -5.18
N ALA A 374 5.88 -13.61 -5.02
CA ALA A 374 5.35 -12.78 -6.09
C ALA A 374 6.38 -11.75 -6.59
N ASP A 375 7.27 -11.26 -5.72
CA ASP A 375 8.38 -10.39 -6.08
C ASP A 375 9.48 -11.11 -6.85
N ARG A 376 9.84 -12.27 -6.38
CA ARG A 376 10.91 -13.06 -7.00
C ARG A 376 10.51 -13.58 -8.39
N TYR A 377 9.26 -13.98 -8.56
CA TYR A 377 8.73 -14.59 -9.78
C TYR A 377 7.73 -13.69 -10.48
N LYS A 378 8.16 -12.53 -11.00
CA LYS A 378 7.31 -11.52 -11.67
C LYS A 378 6.42 -12.07 -12.79
N LYS A 379 6.86 -13.14 -13.50
CA LYS A 379 6.06 -13.83 -14.53
C LYS A 379 4.84 -14.57 -13.96
N LEU A 380 4.90 -14.97 -12.69
CA LEU A 380 3.84 -15.74 -12.03
C LEU A 380 2.89 -14.86 -11.19
N ARG A 381 2.96 -13.52 -11.29
CA ARG A 381 2.11 -12.61 -10.49
C ARG A 381 0.62 -12.86 -10.67
N ALA A 382 0.17 -13.09 -11.91
CA ALA A 382 -1.22 -13.43 -12.19
C ALA A 382 -1.65 -14.72 -11.46
N LEU A 383 -0.79 -15.75 -11.50
CA LEU A 383 -1.04 -17.02 -10.81
C LEU A 383 -1.06 -16.83 -9.29
N MET A 384 -0.09 -16.09 -8.73
CA MET A 384 -0.03 -15.85 -7.28
C MET A 384 -1.25 -15.05 -6.79
N PHE A 385 -1.66 -14.02 -7.54
CA PHE A 385 -2.88 -13.28 -7.25
C PHE A 385 -4.12 -14.19 -7.30
N SER A 386 -4.24 -15.01 -8.35
CA SER A 386 -5.37 -15.93 -8.52
C SER A 386 -5.43 -17.01 -7.44
N LEU A 387 -4.28 -17.57 -7.03
CA LEU A 387 -4.22 -18.53 -5.93
C LEU A 387 -4.62 -17.90 -4.59
N ALA A 388 -4.14 -16.70 -4.30
CA ALA A 388 -4.52 -15.96 -3.10
C ALA A 388 -6.03 -15.65 -3.10
N THR A 389 -6.57 -15.21 -4.23
CA THR A 389 -8.01 -14.96 -4.39
C THR A 389 -8.84 -16.26 -4.26
N LEU A 390 -8.34 -17.38 -4.75
CA LEU A 390 -8.99 -18.69 -4.59
C LEU A 390 -9.05 -19.11 -3.10
N ILE A 391 -8.00 -18.84 -2.32
CA ILE A 391 -8.02 -19.08 -0.87
C ILE A 391 -9.11 -18.25 -0.20
N ILE A 392 -9.31 -16.98 -0.60
CA ILE A 392 -10.44 -16.16 -0.09
C ILE A 392 -11.77 -16.82 -0.42
N ILE A 393 -11.95 -17.25 -1.66
CA ILE A 393 -13.19 -17.92 -2.12
C ILE A 393 -13.47 -19.16 -1.26
N ILE A 394 -12.47 -20.01 -1.04
CA ILE A 394 -12.60 -21.21 -0.18
C ILE A 394 -13.01 -20.80 1.24
N GLY A 395 -12.36 -19.79 1.83
CA GLY A 395 -12.70 -19.27 3.15
C GLY A 395 -14.14 -18.79 3.23
N MET A 396 -14.62 -18.05 2.22
CA MET A 396 -16.01 -17.57 2.15
C MET A 396 -17.01 -18.71 2.00
N PHE A 397 -16.70 -19.77 1.25
CA PHE A 397 -17.52 -20.97 1.17
C PHE A 397 -17.61 -21.69 2.53
N VAL A 398 -16.47 -21.87 3.21
CA VAL A 398 -16.43 -22.50 4.54
C VAL A 398 -17.24 -21.67 5.55
N THR A 399 -17.05 -20.34 5.57
CA THR A 399 -17.82 -19.43 6.44
C THR A 399 -19.33 -19.55 6.21
N THR A 400 -19.74 -19.79 4.97
CA THR A 400 -21.17 -19.79 4.61
C THR A 400 -21.83 -21.14 4.81
N PHE A 401 -21.17 -22.25 4.48
CA PHE A 401 -21.79 -23.57 4.39
C PHE A 401 -21.33 -24.57 5.45
N ALA A 402 -20.24 -24.28 6.18
CA ALA A 402 -19.79 -25.21 7.22
C ALA A 402 -20.80 -25.33 8.37
N HIS A 403 -20.91 -26.52 8.96
CA HIS A 403 -21.70 -26.76 10.15
C HIS A 403 -20.90 -26.38 11.41
N GLY A 404 -21.57 -25.70 12.34
CA GLY A 404 -20.99 -25.28 13.60
C GLY A 404 -20.29 -23.92 13.53
N SER A 405 -20.42 -23.12 14.57
CA SER A 405 -19.96 -21.74 14.69
C SER A 405 -18.45 -21.60 14.53
N TRP A 406 -17.68 -22.51 15.13
CA TRP A 406 -16.23 -22.51 15.06
C TRP A 406 -15.66 -22.86 13.66
N ASN A 407 -16.33 -23.75 12.93
CA ASN A 407 -15.96 -24.06 11.55
C ASN A 407 -16.19 -22.86 10.63
N LYS A 408 -17.29 -22.12 10.82
CA LYS A 408 -17.55 -20.87 10.11
C LYS A 408 -16.49 -19.80 10.43
N TYR A 409 -16.07 -19.72 11.69
CA TYR A 409 -15.00 -18.82 12.09
C TYR A 409 -13.66 -19.22 11.44
N ALA A 410 -13.33 -20.50 11.35
CA ALA A 410 -12.15 -20.98 10.63
C ALA A 410 -12.18 -20.56 9.15
N GLY A 411 -13.35 -20.49 8.52
CA GLY A 411 -13.53 -19.95 7.18
C GLY A 411 -13.09 -18.48 7.07
N LEU A 412 -13.40 -17.64 8.08
CA LEU A 412 -12.95 -16.25 8.13
C LEU A 412 -11.42 -16.14 8.25
N LEU A 413 -10.77 -17.04 9.01
CA LEU A 413 -9.31 -17.08 9.11
C LEU A 413 -8.66 -17.46 7.78
N ILE A 414 -9.23 -18.43 7.05
CA ILE A 414 -8.78 -18.83 5.71
C ILE A 414 -8.94 -17.65 4.72
N ALA A 415 -10.09 -16.99 4.74
CA ALA A 415 -10.33 -15.82 3.90
C ALA A 415 -9.34 -14.69 4.20
N GLY A 416 -9.09 -14.42 5.48
CA GLY A 416 -8.08 -13.47 5.93
C GLY A 416 -6.71 -13.78 5.34
N PHE A 417 -6.24 -15.02 5.44
CA PHE A 417 -4.94 -15.43 4.89
C PHE A 417 -4.80 -15.14 3.38
N GLY A 418 -5.87 -15.35 2.60
CA GLY A 418 -5.87 -15.07 1.17
C GLY A 418 -5.89 -13.58 0.83
N LEU A 419 -6.51 -12.71 1.66
CA LEU A 419 -6.66 -11.28 1.40
C LEU A 419 -5.31 -10.55 1.35
N GLY A 420 -4.41 -10.84 2.30
CA GLY A 420 -3.17 -10.11 2.52
C GLY A 420 -2.33 -9.86 1.27
N PRO A 421 -1.93 -10.86 0.51
CA PRO A 421 -1.02 -10.68 -0.61
C PRO A 421 -1.67 -10.01 -1.84
N THR A 422 -3.00 -10.00 -1.95
CA THR A 422 -3.72 -9.58 -3.17
C THR A 422 -3.50 -8.10 -3.50
N VAL A 423 -3.62 -7.24 -2.50
CA VAL A 423 -3.50 -5.77 -2.68
C VAL A 423 -2.07 -5.36 -3.04
N PRO A 424 -1.01 -5.78 -2.31
CA PRO A 424 0.36 -5.48 -2.70
C PRO A 424 0.74 -5.98 -4.11
N ILE A 425 0.27 -7.16 -4.49
CA ILE A 425 0.51 -7.70 -5.85
C ILE A 425 -0.16 -6.83 -6.90
N CYS A 426 -1.42 -6.42 -6.72
CA CYS A 426 -2.15 -5.59 -7.66
C CYS A 426 -1.50 -4.22 -7.83
N MET A 427 -1.15 -3.54 -6.75
CA MET A 427 -0.55 -2.21 -6.77
C MET A 427 0.86 -2.20 -7.37
N SER A 428 1.69 -3.19 -7.05
CA SER A 428 3.01 -3.31 -7.66
C SER A 428 2.92 -3.63 -9.16
N TRP A 429 1.90 -4.35 -9.56
CA TRP A 429 1.67 -4.63 -10.98
C TRP A 429 1.23 -3.39 -11.76
N ALA A 430 0.37 -2.55 -11.17
CA ALA A 430 0.00 -1.25 -11.73
C ALA A 430 1.22 -0.35 -11.96
N SER A 431 2.08 -0.22 -10.95
CA SER A 431 3.33 0.54 -11.05
C SER A 431 4.25 0.00 -12.15
N GLU A 432 4.43 -1.33 -12.25
CA GLU A 432 5.27 -1.95 -13.28
C GLU A 432 4.79 -1.70 -14.71
N ILE A 433 3.46 -1.57 -14.92
CA ILE A 433 2.88 -1.33 -16.25
C ILE A 433 2.98 0.14 -16.65
N PHE A 434 2.70 1.08 -15.73
CA PHE A 434 2.52 2.48 -16.06
C PHE A 434 3.76 3.35 -15.84
N GLN A 435 4.66 3.02 -14.92
CA GLN A 435 5.86 3.80 -14.67
C GLN A 435 6.82 3.88 -15.88
N PRO A 436 7.10 2.78 -16.64
CA PRO A 436 8.01 2.88 -17.78
C PRO A 436 7.49 3.78 -18.92
N ALA A 437 6.15 3.97 -19.00
CA ALA A 437 5.53 4.76 -20.06
C ALA A 437 5.31 6.23 -19.67
N TYR A 438 5.01 6.49 -18.39
CA TYR A 438 4.55 7.80 -17.91
C TYR A 438 5.32 8.32 -16.68
N GLY A 439 6.42 7.67 -16.29
CA GLY A 439 7.23 8.09 -15.15
C GLY A 439 6.47 8.10 -13.82
N ASP A 440 6.78 9.08 -12.96
CA ASP A 440 6.17 9.23 -11.63
C ASP A 440 4.67 9.44 -11.67
N VAL A 441 4.18 10.18 -12.66
CA VAL A 441 2.75 10.43 -12.85
C VAL A 441 2.03 9.14 -13.23
N GLY A 442 2.67 8.29 -14.03
CA GLY A 442 2.14 6.96 -14.34
C GLY A 442 1.89 6.14 -13.10
N THR A 443 2.84 6.14 -12.16
CA THR A 443 2.69 5.43 -10.87
C THR A 443 1.62 6.07 -10.00
N ALA A 444 1.64 7.40 -9.85
CA ALA A 444 0.72 8.12 -8.96
C ALA A 444 -0.74 8.01 -9.45
N VAL A 445 -0.98 8.26 -10.74
CA VAL A 445 -2.32 8.23 -11.32
C VAL A 445 -2.86 6.81 -11.43
N SER A 446 -2.06 5.84 -11.87
CA SER A 446 -2.52 4.45 -11.93
C SER A 446 -2.83 3.88 -10.56
N ALA A 447 -2.00 4.15 -9.55
CA ALA A 447 -2.26 3.76 -8.18
C ALA A 447 -3.56 4.39 -7.64
N ALA A 448 -3.77 5.69 -7.89
CA ALA A 448 -4.97 6.41 -7.46
C ALA A 448 -6.25 5.93 -8.17
N LEU A 449 -6.17 5.62 -9.48
CA LEU A 449 -7.31 5.08 -10.22
C LEU A 449 -7.67 3.66 -9.78
N VAL A 450 -6.66 2.80 -9.60
CA VAL A 450 -6.86 1.42 -9.15
C VAL A 450 -7.45 1.39 -7.74
N SER A 451 -6.89 2.18 -6.80
CA SER A 451 -7.43 2.25 -5.44
C SER A 451 -8.77 2.99 -5.40
N GLY A 452 -8.88 4.16 -6.05
CA GLY A 452 -10.09 4.97 -6.05
C GLY A 452 -11.28 4.23 -6.65
N LEU A 453 -11.22 3.86 -7.93
CA LEU A 453 -12.31 3.15 -8.60
C LEU A 453 -12.52 1.73 -8.06
N GLY A 454 -11.44 1.06 -7.64
CA GLY A 454 -11.55 -0.26 -7.02
C GLY A 454 -12.28 -0.23 -5.68
N ASN A 455 -12.26 0.88 -4.94
CA ASN A 455 -13.05 1.07 -3.71
C ASN A 455 -14.57 1.08 -3.95
N LEU A 456 -15.06 1.15 -5.20
CA LEU A 456 -16.45 0.84 -5.50
C LEU A 456 -16.84 -0.57 -5.04
N GLY A 457 -15.90 -1.52 -4.99
CA GLY A 457 -16.11 -2.84 -4.38
C GLY A 457 -16.47 -2.75 -2.91
N SER A 458 -15.82 -1.84 -2.16
CA SER A 458 -16.13 -1.60 -0.74
C SER A 458 -17.52 -1.00 -0.56
N VAL A 459 -17.92 -0.06 -1.44
CA VAL A 459 -19.28 0.50 -1.45
C VAL A 459 -20.29 -0.60 -1.73
N THR A 460 -20.03 -1.45 -2.74
CA THR A 460 -20.90 -2.58 -3.09
C THR A 460 -21.06 -3.54 -1.91
N ALA A 461 -19.96 -3.94 -1.28
CA ALA A 461 -19.99 -4.86 -0.15
C ALA A 461 -20.74 -4.28 1.04
N THR A 462 -20.47 -3.02 1.41
CA THR A 462 -21.03 -2.44 2.66
C THR A 462 -22.44 -1.93 2.48
N TYR A 463 -22.78 -1.32 1.35
CA TYR A 463 -24.11 -0.74 1.11
C TYR A 463 -25.08 -1.70 0.45
N ALA A 464 -24.67 -2.34 -0.66
CA ALA A 464 -25.59 -3.15 -1.44
C ALA A 464 -25.75 -4.58 -0.90
N LEU A 465 -24.69 -5.19 -0.33
CA LEU A 465 -24.74 -6.57 0.11
C LEU A 465 -25.15 -6.70 1.59
N TYR A 466 -24.27 -6.44 2.51
CA TYR A 466 -24.50 -6.72 3.93
C TYR A 466 -25.65 -5.92 4.55
N SER A 467 -25.92 -4.75 4.03
CA SER A 467 -26.98 -3.87 4.54
C SER A 467 -28.14 -3.69 3.58
N GLY A 468 -27.90 -3.85 2.28
CA GLY A 468 -28.94 -3.75 1.27
C GLY A 468 -29.93 -4.92 1.29
N TRP A 469 -29.54 -6.02 1.91
CA TRP A 469 -30.39 -7.21 2.13
C TRP A 469 -30.69 -7.45 3.61
N PRO A 470 -31.64 -6.75 4.22
CA PRO A 470 -31.98 -6.93 5.64
C PRO A 470 -32.36 -8.37 6.00
N GLU A 471 -33.05 -9.08 5.10
CA GLU A 471 -33.47 -10.47 5.26
C GLU A 471 -32.29 -11.46 5.27
N ASP A 472 -31.13 -11.09 4.70
CA ASP A 472 -29.96 -11.97 4.62
C ASP A 472 -29.30 -12.18 5.98
N LYS A 473 -29.52 -11.26 6.93
CA LYS A 473 -29.09 -11.41 8.33
C LYS A 473 -29.70 -12.68 8.97
N ALA A 474 -30.97 -12.95 8.69
CA ALA A 474 -31.64 -14.19 9.18
C ALA A 474 -31.02 -15.43 8.52
N ARG A 475 -30.42 -15.33 7.37
CA ARG A 475 -29.71 -16.40 6.64
C ARG A 475 -28.21 -16.39 6.90
N LEU A 476 -27.73 -15.73 7.95
CA LEU A 476 -26.32 -15.61 8.33
C LEU A 476 -25.46 -15.02 7.20
N TYR A 477 -25.98 -14.03 6.48
CA TYR A 477 -25.33 -13.34 5.35
C TYR A 477 -24.92 -14.25 4.17
N ARG A 478 -25.69 -15.32 3.94
CA ARG A 478 -25.38 -16.30 2.89
C ARG A 478 -25.32 -15.69 1.49
N ASN A 479 -26.31 -14.87 1.13
CA ASN A 479 -26.39 -14.27 -0.20
C ASN A 479 -25.27 -13.23 -0.40
N SER A 480 -25.02 -12.40 0.62
CA SER A 480 -23.95 -11.40 0.61
C SER A 480 -22.59 -12.05 0.41
N ASN A 481 -22.30 -13.13 1.14
CA ASN A 481 -21.06 -13.89 0.99
C ASN A 481 -20.91 -14.51 -0.40
N MET A 482 -21.99 -15.03 -0.98
CA MET A 482 -21.94 -15.62 -2.33
C MET A 482 -21.73 -14.56 -3.41
N MET A 483 -22.29 -13.36 -3.26
CA MET A 483 -22.00 -12.26 -4.19
C MET A 483 -20.55 -11.80 -4.08
N LEU A 484 -19.94 -11.78 -2.91
CA LEU A 484 -18.50 -11.55 -2.77
C LEU A 484 -17.67 -12.62 -3.50
N VAL A 485 -18.08 -13.89 -3.46
CA VAL A 485 -17.43 -14.96 -4.24
C VAL A 485 -17.51 -14.69 -5.75
N VAL A 486 -18.64 -14.20 -6.25
CA VAL A 486 -18.78 -13.81 -7.65
C VAL A 486 -17.83 -12.65 -7.99
N MET A 487 -17.76 -11.61 -7.13
CA MET A 487 -16.83 -10.49 -7.31
C MET A 487 -15.36 -10.95 -7.34
N LEU A 488 -14.98 -11.88 -6.47
CA LEU A 488 -13.65 -12.48 -6.44
C LEU A 488 -13.36 -13.31 -7.71
N GLY A 489 -14.37 -14.02 -8.22
CA GLY A 489 -14.28 -14.74 -9.50
C GLY A 489 -13.97 -13.80 -10.68
N THR A 490 -14.63 -12.64 -10.74
CA THR A 490 -14.33 -11.61 -11.77
C THR A 490 -12.91 -11.07 -11.62
N SER A 491 -12.39 -10.96 -10.39
CA SER A 491 -11.00 -10.53 -10.14
C SER A 491 -9.97 -11.53 -10.68
N ILE A 492 -10.23 -12.84 -10.58
CA ILE A 492 -9.37 -13.88 -11.17
C ILE A 492 -9.36 -13.77 -12.70
N ILE A 493 -10.53 -13.62 -13.32
CA ILE A 493 -10.66 -13.43 -14.78
C ILE A 493 -9.90 -12.18 -15.21
N ALA A 494 -10.04 -11.08 -14.49
CA ALA A 494 -9.34 -9.83 -14.77
C ALA A 494 -7.82 -9.98 -14.67
N ALA A 495 -7.31 -10.77 -13.72
CA ALA A 495 -5.89 -11.05 -13.60
C ALA A 495 -5.35 -11.81 -14.82
N ALA A 496 -6.09 -12.80 -15.32
CA ALA A 496 -5.75 -13.52 -16.54
C ALA A 496 -5.75 -12.58 -17.77
N VAL A 497 -6.76 -11.73 -17.92
CA VAL A 497 -6.84 -10.73 -18.99
C VAL A 497 -5.68 -9.74 -18.92
N CYS A 498 -5.33 -9.24 -17.73
CA CYS A 498 -4.19 -8.33 -17.54
C CYS A 498 -2.87 -8.98 -17.98
N HIS A 499 -2.67 -10.25 -17.66
CA HIS A 499 -1.50 -11.02 -18.09
C HIS A 499 -1.40 -11.12 -19.61
N LEU A 500 -2.49 -11.47 -20.28
CA LEU A 500 -2.55 -11.62 -21.74
C LEU A 500 -2.33 -10.29 -22.50
N ILE A 501 -2.87 -9.19 -21.99
CA ILE A 501 -2.69 -7.85 -22.59
C ILE A 501 -1.23 -7.40 -22.46
N LYS A 502 -0.60 -7.64 -21.30
CA LYS A 502 0.80 -7.28 -21.06
C LYS A 502 1.74 -7.99 -22.04
N ASP A 503 1.54 -9.28 -22.26
CA ASP A 503 2.38 -10.07 -23.15
C ASP A 503 2.26 -9.63 -24.62
N LYS A 504 1.05 -9.33 -25.10
CA LYS A 504 0.82 -8.80 -26.46
C LYS A 504 1.49 -7.43 -26.69
N THR A 505 1.53 -6.58 -25.67
CA THR A 505 2.16 -5.25 -25.79
C THR A 505 3.68 -5.33 -25.78
N ARG A 506 4.24 -6.34 -25.11
CA ARG A 506 5.69 -6.62 -25.11
C ARG A 506 6.21 -7.17 -26.43
N GLN A 507 5.39 -7.91 -27.15
CA GLN A 507 5.76 -8.44 -28.48
C GLN A 507 5.71 -7.42 -29.61
N LYS A 508 5.03 -6.25 -29.39
CA LYS A 508 4.91 -5.16 -30.38
C LYS A 508 5.97 -4.05 -30.21
N ARG A 509 6.82 -4.13 -29.20
CA ARG A 509 7.99 -3.28 -28.94
C ARG A 509 9.28 -4.06 -29.14
#